data_b2755f9631d8aa0dee0987e38ea0ef35
#
_entry.id   b2755f9631d8aa0dee0987e38ea0ef35
#
_cell.length_a   1.000
_cell.length_b   1.000
_cell.length_c   1.000
_cell.angle_alpha   90.00
_cell.angle_beta   90.00
_cell.angle_gamma   90.00
#
_symmetry.space_group_name_H-M   'P 1'
#
loop_
_entity.id
_entity.type
_entity.pdbx_description
1 polymer ?
#
loop_
_entity_poly.entity_id
_entity_poly.type
_entity_poly.pdbx_seq_one_letter_code
_entity_poly.pdbx_strand_id
1 'polypeptide(L)'
;STATIGNWRTYVLSDLLVRSMQYLGYQVKHVMNLTDVGHLTGDNEGDANQGEDRLEKAAKKEGKTAWEISAEYTSEFVRDMKSLNIVRPVELCKATDHIPEQIVLIEKLEKKGFVYKISDGMYFDIVKYESMGNKYGEISNIDEMQTGARLEPNPEKKDKRDFALWKFSPSGERRQMEWESPWGVGFP
;
A
#
# COMPACT_ATOMS: atom_id res chain seq x y z
N SER A 1 6.17 5.17 9.93
CA SER A 1 6.93 4.58 11.06
C SER A 1 8.29 4.10 10.58
N THR A 2 9.28 4.12 11.45
CA THR A 2 10.62 3.55 11.23
C THR A 2 10.53 2.10 10.80
N ALA A 3 11.33 1.70 9.81
CA ALA A 3 11.41 0.32 9.35
C ALA A 3 11.99 -0.59 10.44
N THR A 4 11.31 -1.67 10.73
CA THR A 4 11.75 -2.66 11.72
C THR A 4 12.76 -3.63 11.10
N ILE A 5 13.43 -4.43 11.95
CA ILE A 5 14.36 -5.45 11.48
C ILE A 5 13.69 -6.49 10.55
N GLY A 6 12.40 -6.77 10.76
CA GLY A 6 11.61 -7.63 9.88
C GLY A 6 11.45 -7.04 8.48
N ASN A 7 11.23 -5.73 8.37
CA ASN A 7 11.18 -5.03 7.09
C ASN A 7 12.54 -5.07 6.39
N TRP A 8 13.62 -4.78 7.13
CA TRP A 8 14.98 -4.78 6.59
C TRP A 8 15.41 -6.15 6.05
N ARG A 9 14.95 -7.24 6.64
CA ARG A 9 15.19 -8.58 6.11
C ARG A 9 14.75 -8.71 4.66
N THR A 10 13.59 -8.19 4.30
CA THR A 10 13.06 -8.23 2.93
C THR A 10 13.92 -7.40 1.98
N TYR A 11 14.32 -6.20 2.40
CA TYR A 11 15.15 -5.33 1.58
C TYR A 11 16.58 -5.89 1.37
N VAL A 12 17.16 -6.52 2.39
CA VAL A 12 18.45 -7.22 2.28
C VAL A 12 18.35 -8.40 1.31
N LEU A 13 17.25 -9.18 1.35
CA LEU A 13 17.04 -10.26 0.40
C LEU A 13 16.96 -9.75 -1.05
N SER A 14 16.25 -8.65 -1.27
CA SER A 14 16.17 -8.00 -2.58
C SER A 14 17.54 -7.49 -3.04
N ASP A 15 18.34 -6.92 -2.15
CA ASP A 15 19.70 -6.47 -2.43
C ASP A 15 20.63 -7.63 -2.82
N LEU A 16 20.56 -8.73 -2.10
CA LEU A 16 21.31 -9.94 -2.42
C LEU A 16 20.97 -10.47 -3.81
N LEU A 17 19.69 -10.48 -4.18
CA LEU A 17 19.25 -10.87 -5.51
C LEU A 17 19.82 -9.93 -6.58
N VAL A 18 19.69 -8.60 -6.39
CA VAL A 18 20.25 -7.60 -7.31
C VAL A 18 21.75 -7.81 -7.51
N ARG A 19 22.51 -7.94 -6.41
CA ARG A 19 23.97 -8.16 -6.47
C ARG A 19 24.33 -9.46 -7.16
N SER A 20 23.59 -10.54 -6.88
CA SER A 20 23.82 -11.85 -7.52
C SER A 20 23.61 -11.78 -9.03
N MET A 21 22.53 -11.13 -9.47
CA MET A 21 22.24 -10.94 -10.90
C MET A 21 23.32 -10.08 -11.57
N GLN A 22 23.75 -9.00 -10.93
CA GLN A 22 24.83 -8.15 -11.43
C GLN A 22 26.17 -8.91 -11.52
N TYR A 23 26.49 -9.73 -10.50
CA TYR A 23 27.69 -10.57 -10.51
C TYR A 23 27.68 -11.57 -11.66
N LEU A 24 26.51 -12.09 -12.03
CA LEU A 24 26.34 -12.97 -13.20
C LEU A 24 26.33 -12.22 -14.54
N GLY A 25 26.56 -10.91 -14.55
CA GLY A 25 26.65 -10.09 -15.76
C GLY A 25 25.33 -9.52 -16.27
N TYR A 26 24.23 -9.68 -15.53
CA TYR A 26 22.94 -9.08 -15.91
C TYR A 26 22.91 -7.59 -15.60
N GLN A 27 22.28 -6.82 -16.48
CA GLN A 27 21.90 -5.43 -16.19
C GLN A 27 20.58 -5.42 -15.43
N VAL A 28 20.62 -4.94 -14.19
CA VAL A 28 19.46 -4.95 -13.29
C VAL A 28 18.92 -3.54 -13.12
N LYS A 29 17.67 -3.31 -13.48
CA LYS A 29 16.90 -2.11 -13.12
C LYS A 29 16.06 -2.43 -11.88
N HIS A 30 16.58 -2.12 -10.70
CA HIS A 30 15.87 -2.26 -9.44
C HIS A 30 15.00 -1.04 -9.19
N VAL A 31 13.69 -1.25 -9.08
CA VAL A 31 12.69 -0.24 -8.73
C VAL A 31 12.06 -0.63 -7.40
N MET A 32 11.89 0.33 -6.51
CA MET A 32 11.28 0.14 -5.19
C MET A 32 10.21 1.21 -4.95
N ASN A 33 9.04 0.80 -4.46
CA ASN A 33 8.01 1.73 -4.05
C ASN A 33 8.26 2.25 -2.62
N LEU A 34 7.83 3.47 -2.38
CA LEU A 34 7.68 4.07 -1.06
C LEU A 34 6.18 4.33 -0.83
N THR A 35 5.60 3.62 0.12
CA THR A 35 4.19 3.80 0.49
C THR A 35 4.12 4.96 1.49
N ASP A 36 4.00 6.16 0.96
CA ASP A 36 4.03 7.41 1.71
C ASP A 36 2.63 7.99 2.00
N VAL A 37 1.58 7.20 1.72
CA VAL A 37 0.16 7.53 1.94
C VAL A 37 -0.66 6.27 2.28
N GLY A 38 -1.85 6.44 2.84
CA GLY A 38 -2.84 5.35 2.98
C GLY A 38 -2.63 4.43 4.18
N HIS A 39 -1.86 4.82 5.17
CA HIS A 39 -1.62 4.02 6.38
C HIS A 39 -2.73 4.21 7.44
N LEU A 40 -3.75 3.38 7.40
CA LEU A 40 -4.79 3.36 8.43
C LEU A 40 -4.34 2.57 9.68
N THR A 41 -4.85 2.94 10.85
CA THR A 41 -4.48 2.29 12.14
C THR A 41 -4.95 0.85 12.22
N GLY A 42 -5.99 0.50 11.48
CA GLY A 42 -6.54 -0.86 11.39
C GLY A 42 -5.59 -1.93 10.84
N ASP A 43 -4.49 -1.55 10.16
CA ASP A 43 -3.50 -2.48 9.60
C ASP A 43 -2.92 -3.48 10.61
N ASN A 44 -2.96 -3.16 11.93
CA ASN A 44 -2.46 -4.03 12.99
C ASN A 44 -3.56 -4.56 13.91
N GLU A 45 -4.79 -4.03 13.83
CA GLU A 45 -5.86 -4.30 14.80
C GLU A 45 -7.04 -5.05 14.18
N GLY A 46 -6.90 -5.40 12.91
CA GLY A 46 -7.88 -6.30 12.35
C GLY A 46 -8.54 -5.88 11.06
N ASP A 47 -8.87 -4.64 10.76
CA ASP A 47 -9.32 -4.20 9.43
C ASP A 47 -8.39 -3.12 8.89
N ALA A 48 -7.53 -3.52 7.95
CA ALA A 48 -6.61 -2.61 7.27
C ALA A 48 -7.29 -1.40 6.58
N ASN A 49 -8.62 -1.44 6.48
CA ASN A 49 -9.40 -0.41 5.82
C ASN A 49 -10.14 0.52 6.79
N GLN A 50 -9.95 0.34 8.10
CA GLN A 50 -10.59 1.16 9.14
C GLN A 50 -9.57 1.86 10.04
N GLY A 51 -10.00 2.92 10.69
CA GLY A 51 -9.23 3.65 11.67
C GLY A 51 -8.69 4.99 11.19
N GLU A 52 -8.05 5.69 12.13
CA GLU A 52 -7.43 6.99 11.89
C GLU A 52 -6.14 6.82 11.10
N ASP A 53 -5.86 7.73 10.17
CA ASP A 53 -4.61 7.74 9.42
C ASP A 53 -3.43 7.97 10.36
N ARG A 54 -2.47 7.04 10.32
CA ARG A 54 -1.27 7.09 11.19
C ARG A 54 -0.39 8.30 10.91
N LEU A 55 -0.33 8.74 9.67
CA LEU A 55 0.43 9.94 9.29
C LEU A 55 -0.23 11.18 9.85
N GLU A 56 -1.55 11.30 9.73
CA GLU A 56 -2.30 12.42 10.30
C GLU A 56 -2.27 12.42 11.83
N LYS A 57 -2.36 11.25 12.45
CA LYS A 57 -2.22 11.10 13.92
C LYS A 57 -0.83 11.54 14.40
N ALA A 58 0.22 11.09 13.72
CA ALA A 58 1.59 11.52 14.03
C ALA A 58 1.77 13.02 13.80
N ALA A 59 1.24 13.55 12.71
CA ALA A 59 1.28 14.97 12.37
C ALA A 59 0.64 15.84 13.48
N LYS A 60 -0.57 15.49 13.91
CA LYS A 60 -1.26 16.18 15.03
C LYS A 60 -0.45 16.12 16.33
N LYS A 61 0.15 14.96 16.63
CA LYS A 61 0.96 14.76 17.86
C LYS A 61 2.25 15.58 17.85
N GLU A 62 2.89 15.70 16.69
CA GLU A 62 4.19 16.36 16.53
C GLU A 62 4.08 17.82 16.10
N GLY A 63 2.87 18.31 15.83
CA GLY A 63 2.66 19.68 15.33
C GLY A 63 3.19 19.90 13.92
N LYS A 64 3.24 18.84 13.12
CA LYS A 64 3.72 18.80 11.74
C LYS A 64 2.58 18.49 10.78
N THR A 65 2.84 18.63 9.48
CA THR A 65 1.94 18.14 8.43
C THR A 65 2.19 16.65 8.14
N ALA A 66 1.22 15.94 7.57
CA ALA A 66 1.39 14.56 7.11
C ALA A 66 2.52 14.45 6.07
N TRP A 67 2.69 15.47 5.23
CA TRP A 67 3.76 15.56 4.25
C TRP A 67 5.15 15.65 4.88
N GLU A 68 5.32 16.45 5.94
CA GLU A 68 6.58 16.56 6.68
C GLU A 68 6.92 15.25 7.38
N ILE A 69 5.95 14.60 8.02
CA ILE A 69 6.13 13.28 8.63
C ILE A 69 6.54 12.23 7.59
N SER A 70 5.87 12.20 6.44
CA SER A 70 6.23 11.29 5.34
C SER A 70 7.65 11.53 4.83
N ALA A 71 8.04 12.80 4.65
CA ALA A 71 9.39 13.18 4.21
C ALA A 71 10.47 12.78 5.22
N GLU A 72 10.21 12.93 6.52
CA GLU A 72 11.14 12.51 7.58
C GLU A 72 11.39 11.01 7.57
N TYR A 73 10.31 10.20 7.57
CA TYR A 73 10.45 8.73 7.51
C TYR A 73 11.09 8.26 6.20
N THR A 74 10.81 8.91 5.10
CA THR A 74 11.49 8.63 3.82
C THR A 74 12.99 8.89 3.93
N SER A 75 13.39 10.02 4.53
CA SER A 75 14.79 10.39 4.72
C SER A 75 15.50 9.41 5.68
N GLU A 76 14.83 9.03 6.76
CA GLU A 76 15.30 8.01 7.69
C GLU A 76 15.54 6.67 6.98
N PHE A 77 14.55 6.19 6.24
CA PHE A 77 14.63 4.94 5.47
C PHE A 77 15.81 4.93 4.49
N VAL A 78 16.02 6.02 3.74
CA VAL A 78 17.14 6.13 2.79
C VAL A 78 18.48 6.13 3.53
N ARG A 79 18.59 6.79 4.67
CA ARG A 79 19.79 6.80 5.51
C ARG A 79 20.11 5.41 6.05
N ASP A 80 19.10 4.70 6.55
CA ASP A 80 19.25 3.36 7.11
C ASP A 80 19.60 2.33 6.03
N MET A 81 18.99 2.44 4.83
CA MET A 81 19.39 1.66 3.65
C MET A 81 20.89 1.80 3.35
N LYS A 82 21.39 3.04 3.38
CA LYS A 82 22.83 3.32 3.20
C LYS A 82 23.67 2.71 4.31
N SER A 83 23.23 2.81 5.57
CA SER A 83 23.94 2.24 6.72
C SER A 83 24.04 0.72 6.67
N LEU A 84 23.04 0.07 6.11
CA LEU A 84 23.01 -1.39 5.85
C LEU A 84 23.74 -1.79 4.56
N ASN A 85 24.40 -0.86 3.87
CA ASN A 85 25.11 -1.10 2.60
C ASN A 85 24.20 -1.71 1.52
N ILE A 86 22.90 -1.42 1.53
CA ILE A 86 21.96 -1.84 0.48
C ILE A 86 22.18 -0.96 -0.76
N VAL A 87 22.30 -1.58 -1.92
CA VAL A 87 22.43 -0.86 -3.21
C VAL A 87 21.16 -0.05 -3.44
N ARG A 88 21.32 1.26 -3.59
CA ARG A 88 20.18 2.15 -3.84
C ARG A 88 19.47 1.71 -5.12
N PRO A 89 18.15 1.51 -5.07
CA PRO A 89 17.35 1.30 -6.28
C PRO A 89 17.55 2.43 -7.29
N VAL A 90 17.49 2.10 -8.57
CA VAL A 90 17.56 3.10 -9.66
C VAL A 90 16.41 4.08 -9.54
N GLU A 91 15.26 3.59 -9.08
CA GLU A 91 14.03 4.37 -8.89
C GLU A 91 13.43 4.08 -7.51
N LEU A 92 13.13 5.12 -6.75
CA LEU A 92 12.33 5.08 -5.53
C LEU A 92 11.02 5.81 -5.81
N CYS A 93 9.97 5.05 -6.15
CA CYS A 93 8.68 5.58 -6.55
C CYS A 93 7.81 5.84 -5.31
N LYS A 94 7.48 7.09 -5.03
CA LYS A 94 6.49 7.42 -4.01
C LYS A 94 5.07 7.15 -4.54
N ALA A 95 4.21 6.59 -3.70
CA ALA A 95 2.81 6.38 -4.06
C ALA A 95 2.11 7.71 -4.40
N THR A 96 2.43 8.79 -3.67
CA THR A 96 1.87 10.12 -3.91
C THR A 96 2.27 10.74 -5.25
N ASP A 97 3.40 10.36 -5.83
CA ASP A 97 3.86 10.85 -7.14
C ASP A 97 3.14 10.16 -8.31
N HIS A 98 2.36 9.09 -8.04
CA HIS A 98 1.73 8.23 -9.05
C HIS A 98 0.21 8.10 -8.89
N ILE A 99 -0.43 9.09 -8.30
CA ILE A 99 -1.90 9.09 -8.10
C ILE A 99 -2.68 8.98 -9.42
N PRO A 100 -2.33 9.74 -10.50
CA PRO A 100 -3.05 9.61 -11.77
C PRO A 100 -2.94 8.19 -12.38
N GLU A 101 -1.78 7.58 -12.31
CA GLU A 101 -1.55 6.22 -12.83
C GLU A 101 -2.33 5.17 -12.04
N GLN A 102 -2.42 5.33 -10.72
CA GLN A 102 -3.22 4.45 -9.86
C GLN A 102 -4.70 4.57 -10.20
N ILE A 103 -5.23 5.78 -10.37
CA ILE A 103 -6.62 6.02 -10.82
C ILE A 103 -6.87 5.34 -12.16
N VAL A 104 -6.00 5.55 -13.15
CA VAL A 104 -6.12 4.91 -14.48
C VAL A 104 -6.10 3.38 -14.38
N LEU A 105 -5.30 2.81 -13.47
CA LEU A 105 -5.29 1.37 -13.25
C LEU A 105 -6.62 0.87 -12.67
N ILE A 106 -7.16 1.57 -11.69
CA ILE A 106 -8.45 1.21 -11.07
C ILE A 106 -9.58 1.30 -12.09
N GLU A 107 -9.62 2.37 -12.93
CA GLU A 107 -10.59 2.48 -14.02
C GLU A 107 -10.51 1.32 -15.02
N LYS A 108 -9.29 0.85 -15.34
CA LYS A 108 -9.11 -0.33 -16.21
C LYS A 108 -9.64 -1.61 -15.56
N LEU A 109 -9.44 -1.77 -14.26
CA LEU A 109 -9.97 -2.91 -13.50
C LEU A 109 -11.51 -2.83 -13.41
N GLU A 110 -12.06 -1.65 -13.19
CA GLU A 110 -13.51 -1.40 -13.17
C GLU A 110 -14.16 -1.73 -14.52
N LYS A 111 -13.59 -1.26 -15.63
CA LYS A 111 -14.05 -1.60 -16.99
C LYS A 111 -14.01 -3.11 -17.28
N LYS A 112 -13.12 -3.85 -16.63
CA LYS A 112 -13.09 -5.32 -16.70
C LYS A 112 -14.07 -6.01 -15.75
N GLY A 113 -14.78 -5.25 -14.91
CA GLY A 113 -15.76 -5.76 -13.95
C GLY A 113 -15.16 -6.36 -12.68
N PHE A 114 -13.90 -6.03 -12.35
CA PHE A 114 -13.21 -6.52 -11.15
C PHE A 114 -13.29 -5.56 -9.96
N VAL A 115 -14.01 -4.45 -10.10
CA VAL A 115 -14.11 -3.42 -9.05
C VAL A 115 -15.57 -3.14 -8.76
N TYR A 116 -15.89 -2.95 -7.50
CA TYR A 116 -17.20 -2.50 -7.05
C TYR A 116 -17.07 -1.41 -5.98
N LYS A 117 -18.10 -0.60 -5.85
CA LYS A 117 -18.20 0.50 -4.90
C LYS A 117 -18.99 0.08 -3.68
N ILE A 118 -18.50 0.44 -2.49
CA ILE A 118 -19.24 0.42 -1.23
C ILE A 118 -19.21 1.81 -0.58
N SER A 119 -19.77 1.97 0.60
CA SER A 119 -19.90 3.27 1.26
C SER A 119 -18.58 3.99 1.49
N ASP A 120 -17.50 3.25 1.74
CA ASP A 120 -16.20 3.78 2.15
C ASP A 120 -15.10 3.71 1.08
N GLY A 121 -15.41 3.19 -0.14
CA GLY A 121 -14.39 3.12 -1.19
C GLY A 121 -14.72 2.22 -2.38
N MET A 122 -13.71 2.07 -3.23
CA MET A 122 -13.68 1.14 -4.37
C MET A 122 -12.88 -0.10 -3.99
N TYR A 123 -13.44 -1.29 -4.23
CA TYR A 123 -12.87 -2.56 -3.80
C TYR A 123 -12.65 -3.51 -4.95
N PHE A 124 -11.59 -4.31 -4.87
CA PHE A 124 -11.31 -5.39 -5.81
C PHE A 124 -12.16 -6.62 -5.46
N ASP A 125 -12.88 -7.15 -6.46
CA ASP A 125 -13.77 -8.32 -6.36
C ASP A 125 -12.98 -9.60 -6.67
N ILE A 126 -12.51 -10.28 -5.63
CA ILE A 126 -11.70 -11.50 -5.75
C ILE A 126 -12.55 -12.65 -6.30
N VAL A 127 -13.80 -12.79 -5.85
CA VAL A 127 -14.69 -13.85 -6.34
C VAL A 127 -14.94 -13.69 -7.83
N LYS A 128 -15.17 -12.47 -8.29
CA LYS A 128 -15.33 -12.20 -9.72
C LYS A 128 -14.06 -12.51 -10.50
N TYR A 129 -12.89 -12.15 -9.98
CA TYR A 129 -11.60 -12.44 -10.59
C TYR A 129 -11.36 -13.96 -10.74
N GLU A 130 -11.65 -14.74 -9.69
CA GLU A 130 -11.52 -16.20 -9.68
C GLU A 130 -12.56 -16.87 -10.62
N SER A 131 -13.78 -16.33 -10.71
CA SER A 131 -14.83 -16.86 -11.59
C SER A 131 -14.48 -16.82 -13.10
N MET A 132 -13.48 -15.99 -13.45
CA MET A 132 -12.98 -15.89 -14.83
C MET A 132 -11.78 -16.83 -15.10
N GLY A 133 -11.52 -17.79 -14.22
CA GLY A 133 -10.45 -18.77 -14.35
C GLY A 133 -9.08 -18.30 -13.83
N ASN A 134 -9.03 -17.15 -13.19
CA ASN A 134 -7.80 -16.66 -12.54
C ASN A 134 -7.68 -17.27 -11.13
N LYS A 135 -6.46 -17.29 -10.60
CA LYS A 135 -6.20 -17.75 -9.24
C LYS A 135 -5.63 -16.60 -8.41
N TYR A 136 -6.36 -16.22 -7.36
CA TYR A 136 -5.87 -15.21 -6.40
C TYR A 136 -4.98 -15.88 -5.35
N GLY A 137 -3.85 -15.25 -5.03
CA GLY A 137 -2.94 -15.74 -4.00
C GLY A 137 -2.05 -16.91 -4.42
N GLU A 138 -1.86 -17.15 -5.72
CA GLU A 138 -1.04 -18.24 -6.25
C GLU A 138 0.40 -18.25 -5.73
N ILE A 139 0.95 -17.07 -5.45
CA ILE A 139 2.30 -16.89 -4.89
C ILE A 139 2.30 -16.54 -3.39
N SER A 140 1.14 -16.63 -2.73
CA SER A 140 0.96 -16.30 -1.32
C SER A 140 0.30 -17.46 -0.59
N ASN A 141 0.72 -17.71 0.66
CA ASN A 141 0.08 -18.72 1.50
C ASN A 141 -1.15 -18.13 2.20
N ILE A 142 -2.25 -17.95 1.44
CA ILE A 142 -3.47 -17.31 1.92
C ILE A 142 -4.09 -18.07 3.10
N ASP A 143 -3.99 -19.39 3.10
CA ASP A 143 -4.57 -20.23 4.15
C ASP A 143 -3.90 -19.98 5.52
N GLU A 144 -2.61 -19.69 5.54
CA GLU A 144 -1.90 -19.30 6.77
C GLU A 144 -2.19 -17.85 7.19
N MET A 145 -2.44 -16.93 6.26
CA MET A 145 -2.81 -15.55 6.59
C MET A 145 -4.17 -15.45 7.31
N GLN A 146 -5.06 -16.42 7.12
CA GLN A 146 -6.38 -16.42 7.75
C GLN A 146 -6.34 -16.74 9.25
N THR A 147 -5.28 -17.38 9.73
CA THR A 147 -5.19 -17.84 11.14
C THR A 147 -4.78 -16.74 12.13
N GLY A 148 -4.27 -15.60 11.67
CA GLY A 148 -3.79 -14.49 12.53
C GLY A 148 -4.69 -13.26 12.60
N ALA A 149 -5.64 -13.10 11.71
CA ALA A 149 -6.46 -11.92 11.60
C ALA A 149 -7.77 -12.06 12.40
N ARG A 150 -7.82 -11.49 13.59
CA ARG A 150 -9.05 -11.24 14.36
C ARG A 150 -9.78 -10.03 13.75
N LEU A 151 -10.36 -10.21 12.57
CA LEU A 151 -11.02 -9.14 11.84
C LEU A 151 -12.52 -9.37 11.87
N GLU A 152 -13.26 -8.38 12.35
CA GLU A 152 -14.66 -8.25 11.95
C GLU A 152 -14.69 -7.78 10.50
N PRO A 153 -15.16 -8.61 9.56
CA PRO A 153 -15.19 -8.20 8.15
C PRO A 153 -16.18 -7.06 7.97
N ASN A 154 -15.80 -6.05 7.18
CA ASN A 154 -16.74 -5.02 6.75
C ASN A 154 -17.94 -5.70 6.06
N PRO A 155 -19.16 -5.56 6.58
CA PRO A 155 -20.35 -6.29 6.11
C PRO A 155 -20.76 -5.91 4.68
N GLU A 156 -20.26 -4.79 4.14
CA GLU A 156 -20.52 -4.37 2.77
C GLU A 156 -19.61 -5.06 1.75
N LYS A 157 -18.52 -5.73 2.19
CA LYS A 157 -17.68 -6.50 1.29
C LYS A 157 -18.40 -7.75 0.78
N LYS A 158 -18.23 -8.06 -0.50
CA LYS A 158 -18.77 -9.31 -1.09
C LYS A 158 -18.03 -10.55 -0.60
N ASP A 159 -16.72 -10.45 -0.42
CA ASP A 159 -15.87 -11.48 0.15
C ASP A 159 -14.92 -10.82 1.17
N LYS A 160 -14.61 -11.53 2.26
CA LYS A 160 -13.68 -11.04 3.29
C LYS A 160 -12.27 -10.76 2.77
N ARG A 161 -11.87 -11.40 1.67
CA ARG A 161 -10.56 -11.24 1.01
C ARG A 161 -10.50 -10.00 0.12
N ASP A 162 -11.66 -9.39 -0.22
CA ASP A 162 -11.69 -8.18 -1.03
C ASP A 162 -10.94 -7.05 -0.34
N PHE A 163 -10.23 -6.25 -1.11
CA PHE A 163 -9.40 -5.17 -0.58
C PHE A 163 -9.68 -3.85 -1.29
N ALA A 164 -9.45 -2.77 -0.55
CA ALA A 164 -9.64 -1.42 -1.07
C ALA A 164 -8.58 -1.10 -2.13
N LEU A 165 -9.03 -0.44 -3.19
CA LEU A 165 -8.20 0.15 -4.23
C LEU A 165 -8.17 1.68 -4.13
N TRP A 166 -9.27 2.26 -3.63
CA TRP A 166 -9.43 3.68 -3.38
C TRP A 166 -10.36 3.86 -2.20
N LYS A 167 -9.90 4.53 -1.15
CA LYS A 167 -10.71 4.83 0.03
C LYS A 167 -11.26 6.24 -0.07
N PHE A 168 -12.54 6.43 0.25
CA PHE A 168 -13.13 7.76 0.30
C PHE A 168 -12.73 8.49 1.57
N SER A 169 -12.49 9.79 1.44
CA SER A 169 -12.35 10.66 2.61
C SER A 169 -13.66 10.76 3.38
N PRO A 170 -13.64 10.74 4.72
CA PRO A 170 -14.85 10.90 5.52
C PRO A 170 -15.57 12.22 5.22
N SER A 171 -16.91 12.19 5.21
CA SER A 171 -17.70 13.40 5.01
C SER A 171 -17.50 14.36 6.19
N GLY A 172 -17.09 15.60 5.90
CA GLY A 172 -16.93 16.66 6.90
C GLY A 172 -15.53 16.85 7.46
N GLU A 173 -14.59 15.96 7.20
CA GLU A 173 -13.18 16.15 7.56
C GLU A 173 -12.32 16.12 6.31
N ARG A 174 -11.57 17.21 6.09
CA ARG A 174 -10.60 17.28 5.00
C ARG A 174 -9.28 16.67 5.45
N ARG A 175 -8.82 15.67 4.71
CA ARG A 175 -7.50 15.06 4.95
C ARG A 175 -6.40 15.90 4.32
N GLN A 176 -5.18 15.82 4.84
CA GLN A 176 -4.03 16.50 4.25
C GLN A 176 -3.53 15.78 2.98
N MET A 177 -3.74 14.46 2.90
CA MET A 177 -3.38 13.63 1.76
C MET A 177 -4.65 13.00 1.18
N GLU A 178 -5.31 13.74 0.30
CA GLU A 178 -6.48 13.29 -0.46
C GLU A 178 -6.47 13.90 -1.85
N TRP A 179 -7.06 13.19 -2.79
CA TRP A 179 -7.09 13.58 -4.21
C TRP A 179 -8.48 13.37 -4.79
N GLU A 180 -8.78 14.17 -5.81
CA GLU A 180 -9.96 13.97 -6.64
C GLU A 180 -9.82 12.68 -7.46
N SER A 181 -10.92 11.93 -7.58
CA SER A 181 -11.01 10.77 -8.45
C SER A 181 -12.40 10.70 -9.11
N PRO A 182 -12.60 9.87 -10.15
CA PRO A 182 -13.92 9.67 -10.78
C PRO A 182 -14.99 9.17 -9.81
N TRP A 183 -14.60 8.57 -8.69
CA TRP A 183 -15.52 7.97 -7.70
C TRP A 183 -15.78 8.89 -6.51
N GLY A 184 -14.95 9.90 -6.32
CA GLY A 184 -15.00 10.87 -5.22
C GLY A 184 -13.62 11.20 -4.66
N VAL A 185 -13.58 12.16 -3.74
CA VAL A 185 -12.35 12.54 -3.03
C VAL A 185 -11.90 11.41 -2.12
N GLY A 186 -10.60 11.12 -2.12
CA GLY A 186 -10.06 10.03 -1.32
C GLY A 186 -8.57 9.80 -1.53
N PHE A 187 -8.13 8.57 -1.27
CA PHE A 187 -6.72 8.17 -1.33
C PHE A 187 -6.59 6.69 -1.73
N PRO A 188 -5.46 6.29 -2.32
CA PRO A 188 -5.18 4.91 -2.69
C PRO A 188 -4.82 4.03 -1.49
#